data_617e8059e71220458b8c4b115fa066e4
#
_entry.id   617e8059e71220458b8c4b115fa066e4
#
_cell.length_a   1.000
_cell.length_b   1.000
_cell.length_c   1.000
_cell.angle_alpha   90.00
_cell.angle_beta   90.00
_cell.angle_gamma   90.00
#
_symmetry.space_group_name_H-M   'P 1'
#
loop_
_entity.id
_entity.type
_entity.pdbx_description
1 polymer ?
#
loop_
_entity_poly.entity_id
_entity_poly.type
_entity_poly.pdbx_seq_one_letter_code
_entity_poly.pdbx_strand_id
1 'polypeptide(L)'
;ANCQKANVDLTQCGDLSRIRALGTTGSPLSADTQNWGTEQFKRIKAQHPHSPYLHRETDGDIWWCNISGGTDFCGAFIGGHRELPQEAGVMQCRLLGCAVEAWNEAGEPVHGEVGELVCAQPIPSMPLYLWNDQNNARYLASYFEMYPAGHGRKPGGGDAPVDYGGVWRHGDWLRIGAADQGKNGGEGCVIFGRSDATINRHGLRMGTS
;
A
#
# COMPACT_ATOMS: atom_id res chain seq x y z
N ALA A 1 8.71 12.38 -8.13
CA ALA A 1 8.91 13.57 -7.28
C ALA A 1 10.16 14.36 -7.69
N ASN A 2 11.39 13.76 -7.74
CA ASN A 2 12.62 14.51 -8.06
C ASN A 2 12.59 15.08 -9.48
N CYS A 3 12.17 14.32 -10.48
CA CYS A 3 12.02 14.83 -11.86
C CYS A 3 11.01 15.97 -11.93
N GLN A 4 9.89 15.85 -11.22
CA GLN A 4 8.88 16.91 -11.13
C GLN A 4 9.45 18.19 -10.49
N LYS A 5 10.14 18.07 -9.36
CA LYS A 5 10.79 19.21 -8.67
C LYS A 5 11.87 19.88 -9.54
N ALA A 6 12.58 19.11 -10.34
CA ALA A 6 13.59 19.58 -11.25
C ALA A 6 13.04 20.05 -12.61
N ASN A 7 11.71 20.10 -12.79
CA ASN A 7 11.03 20.46 -14.04
C ASN A 7 11.54 19.67 -15.25
N VAL A 8 11.84 18.37 -15.06
CA VAL A 8 12.30 17.51 -16.15
C VAL A 8 11.15 17.23 -17.11
N ASP A 9 11.34 17.47 -18.39
CA ASP A 9 10.41 17.07 -19.43
C ASP A 9 10.78 15.65 -19.91
N LEU A 10 9.97 14.66 -19.53
CA LEU A 10 10.24 13.26 -19.88
C LEU A 10 10.13 13.00 -21.39
N THR A 11 9.48 13.86 -22.16
CA THR A 11 9.43 13.73 -23.63
C THR A 11 10.79 13.94 -24.29
N GLN A 12 11.75 14.52 -23.58
CA GLN A 12 13.12 14.76 -24.02
C GLN A 12 14.10 13.67 -23.53
N CYS A 13 13.63 12.69 -22.79
CA CYS A 13 14.48 11.65 -22.17
C CYS A 13 14.65 10.40 -23.05
N GLY A 14 14.31 10.48 -24.33
CA GLY A 14 14.35 9.35 -25.27
C GLY A 14 12.97 8.71 -25.48
N ASP A 15 12.95 7.59 -26.21
CA ASP A 15 11.69 6.88 -26.50
C ASP A 15 11.23 6.06 -25.29
N LEU A 16 10.30 6.62 -24.52
CA LEU A 16 9.63 5.97 -23.37
C LEU A 16 8.23 5.45 -23.75
N SER A 17 7.84 5.45 -25.03
CA SER A 17 6.50 5.06 -25.49
C SER A 17 6.13 3.60 -25.17
N ARG A 18 7.14 2.76 -24.93
CA ARG A 18 6.96 1.33 -24.62
C ARG A 18 6.61 1.07 -23.14
N ILE A 19 6.79 2.05 -22.27
CA ILE A 19 6.45 1.91 -20.85
C ILE A 19 4.93 1.90 -20.72
N ARG A 20 4.40 0.87 -20.07
CA ARG A 20 2.96 0.63 -19.87
C ARG A 20 2.54 0.66 -18.42
N ALA A 21 3.48 0.50 -17.51
CA ALA A 21 3.24 0.45 -16.08
C ALA A 21 4.42 1.02 -15.31
N LEU A 22 4.14 1.64 -14.19
CA LEU A 22 5.13 2.08 -13.20
C LEU A 22 4.78 1.47 -11.85
N GLY A 23 5.75 0.80 -11.24
CA GLY A 23 5.65 0.34 -9.85
C GLY A 23 6.24 1.37 -8.90
N THR A 24 5.56 1.63 -7.80
CA THR A 24 6.08 2.49 -6.71
C THR A 24 5.94 1.82 -5.38
N THR A 25 6.96 1.96 -4.54
CA THR A 25 6.99 1.46 -3.17
C THR A 25 8.00 2.24 -2.32
N GLY A 26 8.04 1.94 -1.02
CA GLY A 26 9.01 2.50 -0.07
C GLY A 26 8.62 3.85 0.52
N SER A 27 7.79 4.61 -0.14
CA SER A 27 7.17 5.85 0.38
C SER A 27 5.84 6.09 -0.33
N PRO A 28 4.85 6.69 0.32
CA PRO A 28 3.59 7.05 -0.32
C PRO A 28 3.81 7.95 -1.54
N LEU A 29 3.18 7.61 -2.66
CA LEU A 29 3.20 8.45 -3.85
C LEU A 29 2.09 9.49 -3.74
N SER A 30 2.46 10.79 -3.76
CA SER A 30 1.47 11.85 -3.73
C SER A 30 0.63 11.89 -5.01
N ALA A 31 -0.65 12.27 -4.88
CA ALA A 31 -1.55 12.44 -6.01
C ALA A 31 -0.98 13.40 -7.06
N ASP A 32 -0.39 14.52 -6.64
CA ASP A 32 0.22 15.50 -7.54
C ASP A 32 1.36 14.91 -8.37
N THR A 33 2.23 14.09 -7.75
CA THR A 33 3.34 13.44 -8.46
C THR A 33 2.83 12.38 -9.43
N GLN A 34 1.80 11.62 -9.04
CA GLN A 34 1.18 10.62 -9.93
C GLN A 34 0.50 11.29 -11.12
N ASN A 35 -0.27 12.35 -10.90
CA ASN A 35 -0.92 13.12 -11.96
C ASN A 35 0.11 13.74 -12.91
N TRP A 36 1.15 14.37 -12.37
CA TRP A 36 2.24 14.91 -13.19
C TRP A 36 2.85 13.81 -14.09
N GLY A 37 3.17 12.64 -13.53
CA GLY A 37 3.72 11.54 -14.30
C GLY A 37 2.77 11.03 -15.38
N THR A 38 1.48 10.89 -15.06
CA THR A 38 0.45 10.50 -16.02
C THR A 38 0.41 11.45 -17.21
N GLU A 39 0.41 12.77 -16.98
CA GLU A 39 0.42 13.77 -18.06
C GLU A 39 1.72 13.72 -18.89
N GLN A 40 2.87 13.48 -18.27
CA GLN A 40 4.12 13.28 -19.00
C GLN A 40 4.04 12.07 -19.95
N PHE A 41 3.50 10.93 -19.48
CA PHE A 41 3.36 9.73 -20.30
C PHE A 41 2.29 9.87 -21.39
N LYS A 42 1.22 10.60 -21.17
CA LYS A 42 0.25 10.97 -22.22
C LYS A 42 0.94 11.76 -23.35
N ARG A 43 1.76 12.75 -23.00
CA ARG A 43 2.52 13.54 -23.98
C ARG A 43 3.52 12.68 -24.76
N ILE A 44 4.26 11.77 -24.09
CA ILE A 44 5.19 10.84 -24.73
C ILE A 44 4.45 9.97 -25.75
N LYS A 45 3.31 9.39 -25.34
CA LYS A 45 2.51 8.52 -26.21
C LYS A 45 1.90 9.28 -27.40
N ALA A 46 1.50 10.53 -27.21
CA ALA A 46 1.02 11.38 -28.29
C ALA A 46 2.09 11.67 -29.35
N GLN A 47 3.38 11.67 -28.98
CA GLN A 47 4.51 11.79 -29.94
C GLN A 47 4.79 10.49 -30.70
N HIS A 48 4.25 9.34 -30.26
CA HIS A 48 4.45 8.02 -30.84
C HIS A 48 3.12 7.32 -31.18
N PRO A 49 2.24 7.90 -32.01
CA PRO A 49 0.88 7.41 -32.22
C PRO A 49 0.78 6.02 -32.88
N HIS A 50 1.87 5.56 -33.49
CA HIS A 50 1.97 4.25 -34.14
C HIS A 50 2.66 3.19 -33.26
N SER A 51 2.94 3.49 -32.00
CA SER A 51 3.52 2.52 -31.08
C SER A 51 2.57 1.34 -30.92
N PRO A 52 3.01 0.09 -31.18
CA PRO A 52 2.16 -1.10 -30.99
C PRO A 52 1.84 -1.37 -29.52
N TYR A 53 2.44 -0.61 -28.61
CA TYR A 53 2.27 -0.71 -27.16
C TYR A 53 1.25 0.27 -26.58
N LEU A 54 0.60 1.08 -27.44
CA LEU A 54 -0.51 1.93 -27.01
C LEU A 54 -1.72 1.05 -26.69
N HIS A 55 -2.15 1.09 -25.45
CA HIS A 55 -3.43 0.54 -25.07
C HIS A 55 -4.54 1.50 -25.51
N ARG A 56 -5.29 1.13 -26.53
CA ARG A 56 -6.39 1.94 -27.09
C ARG A 56 -7.51 2.17 -26.07
N GLU A 57 -7.67 1.24 -25.12
CA GLU A 57 -8.74 1.27 -24.14
C GLU A 57 -8.52 2.26 -22.99
N THR A 58 -7.30 2.76 -22.81
CA THR A 58 -6.93 3.66 -21.71
C THR A 58 -6.49 5.04 -22.16
N ASP A 59 -6.80 5.44 -23.42
CA ASP A 59 -6.35 6.70 -24.02
C ASP A 59 -4.86 7.02 -23.82
N GLY A 60 -4.06 5.96 -23.71
CA GLY A 60 -2.63 6.08 -23.48
C GLY A 60 -2.23 6.28 -22.02
N ASP A 61 -3.12 6.13 -21.07
CA ASP A 61 -2.79 6.23 -19.65
C ASP A 61 -1.79 5.17 -19.20
N ILE A 62 -0.86 5.59 -18.36
CA ILE A 62 0.08 4.67 -17.69
C ILE A 62 -0.62 4.01 -16.50
N TRP A 63 -0.44 2.69 -16.34
CA TRP A 63 -0.91 2.04 -15.13
C TRP A 63 0.08 2.23 -13.99
N TRP A 64 -0.40 2.73 -12.87
CA TRP A 64 0.36 2.88 -11.64
C TRP A 64 0.08 1.71 -10.70
N CYS A 65 1.08 0.86 -10.51
CA CYS A 65 1.05 -0.21 -9.52
C CYS A 65 1.75 0.29 -8.25
N ASN A 66 1.02 1.05 -7.46
CA ASN A 66 1.49 1.49 -6.15
C ASN A 66 1.31 0.33 -5.18
N ILE A 67 2.38 -0.07 -4.48
CA ILE A 67 2.37 -1.21 -3.59
C ILE A 67 2.88 -0.84 -2.20
N SER A 68 2.25 -1.43 -1.19
CA SER A 68 2.74 -1.45 0.19
C SER A 68 3.03 -2.88 0.61
N GLY A 69 4.21 -3.09 1.15
CA GLY A 69 4.68 -4.41 1.57
C GLY A 69 5.99 -4.32 2.33
N GLY A 70 6.64 -5.45 2.52
CA GLY A 70 7.87 -5.50 3.28
C GLY A 70 8.88 -6.52 2.75
N THR A 71 10.14 -6.20 2.90
CA THR A 71 11.24 -7.10 2.58
C THR A 71 11.20 -8.33 3.49
N ASP A 72 10.81 -8.15 4.73
CA ASP A 72 10.84 -9.18 5.77
C ASP A 72 9.91 -10.36 5.45
N PHE A 73 8.74 -10.08 4.89
CA PHE A 73 7.83 -11.16 4.48
C PHE A 73 7.83 -11.41 2.96
N CYS A 74 8.79 -10.81 2.24
CA CYS A 74 9.03 -11.03 0.81
C CYS A 74 7.76 -10.86 -0.05
N GLY A 75 6.97 -9.83 0.21
CA GLY A 75 5.69 -9.64 -0.44
C GLY A 75 5.10 -8.25 -0.29
N ALA A 76 3.87 -8.13 -0.77
CA ALA A 76 3.07 -6.93 -0.61
C ALA A 76 1.70 -7.28 -0.01
N PHE A 77 1.18 -6.38 0.79
CA PHE A 77 -0.16 -6.46 1.37
C PHE A 77 -1.21 -5.79 0.49
N ILE A 78 -0.80 -4.70 -0.14
CA ILE A 78 -1.65 -3.83 -0.94
C ILE A 78 -0.95 -3.59 -2.27
N GLY A 79 -1.73 -3.53 -3.33
CA GLY A 79 -1.19 -3.34 -4.68
C GLY A 79 -2.25 -2.86 -5.64
N GLY A 80 -2.17 -3.33 -6.89
CA GLY A 80 -3.09 -2.94 -7.92
C GLY A 80 -3.38 -4.07 -8.91
N HIS A 81 -4.46 -3.88 -9.66
CA HIS A 81 -4.86 -4.73 -10.77
C HIS A 81 -5.29 -3.85 -11.95
N ARG A 82 -4.93 -4.24 -13.17
CA ARG A 82 -5.18 -3.42 -14.38
C ARG A 82 -6.65 -3.18 -14.67
N GLU A 83 -7.51 -4.11 -14.29
CA GLU A 83 -8.96 -4.04 -14.47
C GLU A 83 -9.66 -3.12 -13.46
N LEU A 84 -8.94 -2.70 -12.40
CA LEU A 84 -9.51 -1.81 -11.39
C LEU A 84 -9.26 -0.35 -11.78
N PRO A 85 -10.21 0.55 -11.47
CA PRO A 85 -10.03 1.98 -11.66
C PRO A 85 -8.80 2.49 -10.91
N GLN A 86 -8.12 3.47 -11.49
CA GLN A 86 -7.01 4.18 -10.86
C GLN A 86 -7.47 5.51 -10.28
N GLU A 87 -7.03 5.79 -9.07
CA GLU A 87 -7.16 7.08 -8.42
C GLU A 87 -5.79 7.54 -7.94
N ALA A 88 -5.44 8.81 -8.21
CA ALA A 88 -4.12 9.32 -7.86
C ALA A 88 -3.91 9.38 -6.35
N GLY A 89 -2.78 8.83 -5.88
CA GLY A 89 -2.45 8.77 -4.46
C GLY A 89 -3.12 7.60 -3.70
N VAL A 90 -3.93 6.78 -4.39
CA VAL A 90 -4.62 5.64 -3.80
C VAL A 90 -4.08 4.34 -4.40
N MET A 91 -3.78 3.36 -3.57
CA MET A 91 -3.49 1.98 -3.99
C MET A 91 -4.82 1.26 -4.24
N GLN A 92 -4.88 0.45 -5.30
CA GLN A 92 -6.16 -0.01 -5.84
C GLN A 92 -6.87 -1.05 -4.98
N CYS A 93 -6.13 -1.97 -4.36
CA CYS A 93 -6.76 -3.07 -3.60
C CYS A 93 -5.78 -3.76 -2.66
N ARG A 94 -6.34 -4.49 -1.71
CA ARG A 94 -5.62 -5.50 -0.94
C ARG A 94 -5.27 -6.68 -1.86
N LEU A 95 -4.09 -7.28 -1.67
CA LEU A 95 -3.67 -8.43 -2.47
C LEU A 95 -4.36 -9.71 -2.00
N LEU A 96 -4.61 -10.60 -2.96
CA LEU A 96 -5.23 -11.89 -2.70
C LEU A 96 -4.38 -12.73 -1.74
N GLY A 97 -5.04 -13.37 -0.79
CA GLY A 97 -4.38 -14.18 0.24
C GLY A 97 -3.84 -13.39 1.42
N CYS A 98 -3.98 -12.05 1.43
CA CYS A 98 -3.58 -11.19 2.53
C CYS A 98 -4.81 -10.67 3.27
N ALA A 99 -5.02 -11.10 4.50
CA ALA A 99 -6.09 -10.60 5.37
C ALA A 99 -5.69 -9.27 6.01
N VAL A 100 -5.51 -8.25 5.16
CA VAL A 100 -5.10 -6.90 5.58
C VAL A 100 -6.30 -6.13 6.10
N GLU A 101 -6.13 -5.53 7.26
CA GLU A 101 -7.12 -4.68 7.92
C GLU A 101 -6.44 -3.41 8.46
N ALA A 102 -7.23 -2.37 8.69
CA ALA A 102 -6.84 -1.21 9.48
C ALA A 102 -7.51 -1.33 10.86
N TRP A 103 -6.72 -1.32 11.94
CA TRP A 103 -7.24 -1.47 13.28
C TRP A 103 -7.11 -0.19 14.10
N ASN A 104 -8.12 0.11 14.89
CA ASN A 104 -8.07 1.19 15.87
C ASN A 104 -7.23 0.82 17.11
N GLU A 105 -7.12 1.73 18.07
CA GLU A 105 -6.35 1.51 19.31
C GLU A 105 -6.94 0.39 20.18
N ALA A 106 -8.23 0.07 20.02
CA ALA A 106 -8.88 -1.03 20.74
C ALA A 106 -8.63 -2.40 20.08
N GLY A 107 -7.92 -2.45 18.95
CA GLY A 107 -7.68 -3.68 18.20
C GLY A 107 -8.90 -4.13 17.38
N GLU A 108 -9.77 -3.19 17.00
CA GLU A 108 -10.95 -3.46 16.21
C GLU A 108 -10.77 -2.94 14.77
N PRO A 109 -11.23 -3.68 13.76
CA PRO A 109 -11.14 -3.26 12.37
C PRO A 109 -12.00 -2.02 12.13
N VAL A 110 -11.43 -1.04 11.40
CA VAL A 110 -12.10 0.18 10.97
C VAL A 110 -12.08 0.28 9.45
N HIS A 111 -13.10 0.95 8.90
CA HIS A 111 -13.23 1.21 7.46
C HIS A 111 -13.54 2.69 7.24
N GLY A 112 -12.86 3.32 6.28
CA GLY A 112 -12.96 4.76 6.04
C GLY A 112 -12.17 5.62 7.03
N GLU A 113 -11.59 5.03 8.05
CA GLU A 113 -10.80 5.67 9.08
C GLU A 113 -9.35 5.19 9.05
N VAL A 114 -8.45 5.98 9.63
CA VAL A 114 -7.03 5.61 9.73
C VAL A 114 -6.82 4.70 10.94
N GLY A 115 -6.21 3.55 10.71
CA GLY A 115 -5.81 2.59 11.73
C GLY A 115 -4.42 2.02 11.49
N GLU A 116 -3.96 1.17 12.39
CA GLU A 116 -2.74 0.40 12.24
C GLU A 116 -2.91 -0.68 11.17
N LEU A 117 -1.99 -0.77 10.22
CA LEU A 117 -1.98 -1.86 9.24
C LEU A 117 -1.64 -3.17 9.94
N VAL A 118 -2.58 -4.10 9.88
CA VAL A 118 -2.38 -5.45 10.38
C VAL A 118 -2.65 -6.49 9.29
N CYS A 119 -1.99 -7.65 9.41
CA CYS A 119 -2.37 -8.84 8.67
C CYS A 119 -2.98 -9.82 9.66
N ALA A 120 -4.32 -9.91 9.62
CA ALA A 120 -5.11 -10.60 10.63
C ALA A 120 -5.04 -12.14 10.52
N GLN A 121 -4.40 -12.68 9.47
CA GLN A 121 -4.17 -14.10 9.29
C GLN A 121 -2.76 -14.38 8.75
N PRO A 122 -2.17 -15.54 9.06
CA PRO A 122 -0.89 -15.94 8.50
C PRO A 122 -0.93 -16.00 6.97
N ILE A 123 0.14 -15.54 6.34
CA ILE A 123 0.36 -15.70 4.90
C ILE A 123 1.60 -16.58 4.65
N PRO A 124 1.67 -17.30 3.53
CA PRO A 124 2.74 -18.26 3.26
C PRO A 124 4.15 -17.65 3.24
N SER A 125 4.27 -16.36 2.94
CA SER A 125 5.54 -15.65 2.84
C SER A 125 5.99 -15.01 4.17
N MET A 126 5.22 -15.10 5.25
CA MET A 126 5.69 -14.64 6.56
C MET A 126 6.91 -15.41 7.02
N PRO A 127 7.95 -14.74 7.54
CA PRO A 127 9.11 -15.42 8.08
C PRO A 127 8.73 -16.28 9.28
N LEU A 128 9.40 -17.40 9.42
CA LEU A 128 9.26 -18.29 10.58
C LEU A 128 10.09 -17.79 11.76
N TYR A 129 11.20 -17.11 11.48
CA TYR A 129 12.13 -16.53 12.43
C TYR A 129 13.04 -15.51 11.72
N LEU A 130 13.71 -14.68 12.46
CA LEU A 130 14.78 -13.81 11.96
C LEU A 130 16.14 -14.45 12.19
N TRP A 131 17.10 -14.22 11.27
CA TRP A 131 18.45 -14.75 11.39
C TRP A 131 19.11 -14.28 12.69
N ASN A 132 19.70 -15.23 13.41
CA ASN A 132 20.42 -14.98 14.68
C ASN A 132 19.55 -14.27 15.74
N ASP A 133 18.27 -14.60 15.80
CA ASP A 133 17.30 -14.07 16.76
C ASP A 133 16.98 -15.14 17.81
N GLN A 134 17.63 -15.05 18.97
CA GLN A 134 17.45 -16.03 20.04
C GLN A 134 16.01 -15.98 20.58
N ASN A 135 15.36 -17.13 20.61
CA ASN A 135 13.97 -17.29 21.08
C ASN A 135 12.96 -16.42 20.31
N ASN A 136 13.28 -16.02 19.10
CA ASN A 136 12.44 -15.12 18.28
C ASN A 136 12.11 -13.79 18.97
N ALA A 137 12.97 -13.30 19.86
CA ALA A 137 12.69 -12.14 20.70
C ALA A 137 12.45 -10.87 19.85
N ARG A 138 13.31 -10.62 18.85
CA ARG A 138 13.14 -9.48 17.94
C ARG A 138 11.95 -9.64 17.03
N TYR A 139 11.74 -10.86 16.51
CA TYR A 139 10.62 -11.17 15.66
C TYR A 139 9.27 -10.90 16.34
N LEU A 140 9.11 -11.43 17.55
CA LEU A 140 7.90 -11.25 18.34
C LEU A 140 7.71 -9.78 18.75
N ALA A 141 8.74 -9.11 19.22
CA ALA A 141 8.68 -7.70 19.60
C ALA A 141 8.34 -6.78 18.39
N SER A 142 8.89 -7.07 17.22
CA SER A 142 8.67 -6.23 16.03
C SER A 142 7.27 -6.31 15.47
N TYR A 143 6.65 -7.50 15.50
CA TYR A 143 5.43 -7.74 14.73
C TYR A 143 4.22 -8.19 15.55
N PHE A 144 4.40 -8.71 16.77
CA PHE A 144 3.33 -9.31 17.55
C PHE A 144 3.14 -8.73 18.95
N GLU A 145 4.05 -7.83 19.39
CA GLU A 145 3.96 -7.25 20.74
C GLU A 145 2.66 -6.48 20.98
N MET A 146 2.19 -5.75 19.96
CA MET A 146 0.98 -4.94 20.07
C MET A 146 -0.30 -5.79 20.11
N TYR A 147 -0.32 -6.88 19.36
CA TYR A 147 -1.45 -7.79 19.26
C TYR A 147 -0.97 -9.24 19.50
N PRO A 148 -0.68 -9.60 20.76
CA PRO A 148 -0.21 -10.94 21.09
C PRO A 148 -1.29 -12.01 20.91
N ALA A 149 -0.93 -13.27 21.15
CA ALA A 149 -1.87 -14.40 21.07
C ALA A 149 -3.19 -14.13 21.81
N GLY A 150 -4.30 -14.49 21.18
CA GLY A 150 -5.63 -14.24 21.70
C GLY A 150 -6.34 -12.98 21.16
N HIS A 151 -5.67 -12.14 20.35
CA HIS A 151 -6.24 -10.92 19.76
C HIS A 151 -6.81 -11.09 18.35
N GLY A 152 -6.84 -12.29 17.80
CA GLY A 152 -7.35 -12.51 16.43
C GLY A 152 -8.87 -12.68 16.37
N ARG A 153 -9.50 -12.24 15.26
CA ARG A 153 -10.91 -12.58 14.94
C ARG A 153 -10.96 -13.84 14.06
N LYS A 154 -12.04 -14.63 14.20
CA LYS A 154 -12.31 -15.76 13.31
C LYS A 154 -12.51 -15.29 11.86
N PRO A 155 -11.98 -16.00 10.86
CA PRO A 155 -12.43 -15.85 9.50
C PRO A 155 -13.93 -16.09 9.42
N GLY A 156 -14.69 -15.11 8.88
CA GLY A 156 -16.15 -15.26 8.72
C GLY A 156 -17.03 -14.64 9.79
N GLY A 157 -16.47 -13.82 10.70
CA GLY A 157 -17.27 -12.93 11.54
C GLY A 157 -17.95 -13.57 12.75
N GLY A 158 -17.26 -14.39 13.49
CA GLY A 158 -17.76 -14.87 14.79
C GLY A 158 -17.05 -14.17 15.96
N ASP A 159 -17.77 -13.91 17.05
CA ASP A 159 -17.29 -13.17 18.23
C ASP A 159 -16.30 -13.93 19.13
N ALA A 160 -15.89 -15.14 18.76
CA ALA A 160 -14.93 -15.88 19.55
C ALA A 160 -13.50 -15.57 19.10
N PRO A 161 -12.58 -15.19 19.99
CA PRO A 161 -11.18 -15.02 19.67
C PRO A 161 -10.61 -16.35 19.15
N VAL A 162 -9.93 -16.30 18.03
CA VAL A 162 -9.14 -17.43 17.53
C VAL A 162 -7.70 -17.16 17.89
N ASP A 163 -7.09 -18.10 18.58
CA ASP A 163 -5.68 -18.04 18.90
C ASP A 163 -4.85 -18.38 17.66
N TYR A 164 -4.48 -17.34 16.90
CA TYR A 164 -3.54 -17.45 15.78
C TYR A 164 -2.07 -17.22 16.22
N GLY A 165 -1.79 -17.24 17.51
CA GLY A 165 -0.44 -16.94 17.98
C GLY A 165 -0.07 -15.46 17.88
N GLY A 166 -1.06 -14.57 17.72
CA GLY A 166 -0.88 -13.14 17.55
C GLY A 166 -1.24 -12.63 16.17
N VAL A 167 -1.36 -11.30 16.02
CA VAL A 167 -1.66 -10.63 14.76
C VAL A 167 -0.47 -9.79 14.33
N TRP A 168 -0.05 -9.98 13.07
CA TRP A 168 1.05 -9.23 12.48
C TRP A 168 0.71 -7.74 12.38
N ARG A 169 1.44 -6.91 13.08
CA ARG A 169 1.46 -5.46 12.94
C ARG A 169 2.57 -5.04 12.00
N HIS A 170 2.23 -4.28 10.94
CA HIS A 170 3.25 -3.88 9.97
C HIS A 170 3.97 -2.57 10.33
N GLY A 171 3.36 -1.75 11.16
CA GLY A 171 3.92 -0.48 11.57
C GLY A 171 3.69 0.65 10.57
N ASP A 172 2.58 0.61 9.84
CA ASP A 172 2.11 1.64 8.92
C ASP A 172 0.71 2.11 9.30
N TRP A 173 0.44 3.41 9.14
CA TRP A 173 -0.91 3.95 9.19
C TRP A 173 -1.63 3.70 7.88
N LEU A 174 -2.74 3.00 7.94
CA LEU A 174 -3.56 2.58 6.80
C LEU A 174 -4.98 3.09 6.92
N ARG A 175 -5.56 3.56 5.81
CA ARG A 175 -6.99 3.68 5.61
C ARG A 175 -7.42 2.78 4.47
N ILE A 176 -8.43 1.95 4.71
CA ILE A 176 -9.12 1.13 3.69
C ILE A 176 -10.48 1.77 3.42
N GLY A 177 -10.80 1.96 2.16
CA GLY A 177 -11.99 2.68 1.75
C GLY A 177 -11.78 4.19 1.73
N ALA A 178 -12.56 4.88 0.92
CA ALA A 178 -12.64 6.32 0.92
C ALA A 178 -13.81 6.77 1.79
N ALA A 179 -13.69 7.93 2.43
CA ALA A 179 -14.80 8.53 3.16
C ALA A 179 -16.02 8.79 2.25
N ASP A 180 -15.81 8.88 0.94
CA ASP A 180 -16.79 9.12 -0.11
C ASP A 180 -17.00 7.94 -1.07
N GLN A 181 -16.56 6.74 -0.71
CA GLN A 181 -16.66 5.51 -1.51
C GLN A 181 -15.99 5.56 -2.88
N GLY A 182 -14.96 6.37 -3.07
CA GLY A 182 -14.15 6.51 -4.27
C GLY A 182 -14.39 5.57 -5.47
N LYS A 183 -13.76 5.80 -6.57
CA LYS A 183 -13.95 5.05 -7.83
C LYS A 183 -13.76 3.52 -7.71
N ASN A 184 -13.11 3.05 -6.65
CA ASN A 184 -12.79 1.63 -6.41
C ASN A 184 -13.83 0.91 -5.52
N GLY A 185 -15.06 1.41 -5.44
CA GLY A 185 -16.11 0.75 -4.67
C GLY A 185 -15.83 0.66 -3.16
N GLY A 186 -15.01 1.57 -2.63
CA GLY A 186 -14.67 1.63 -1.21
C GLY A 186 -13.49 0.76 -0.76
N GLU A 187 -12.78 0.07 -1.67
CA GLU A 187 -11.66 -0.82 -1.33
C GLU A 187 -10.28 -0.18 -1.52
N GLY A 188 -10.21 1.05 -2.03
CA GLY A 188 -8.95 1.78 -2.20
C GLY A 188 -8.21 1.96 -0.87
N CYS A 189 -6.89 1.88 -0.91
CA CYS A 189 -6.03 1.93 0.27
C CYS A 189 -5.09 3.13 0.23
N VAL A 190 -4.93 3.80 1.38
CA VAL A 190 -3.99 4.91 1.52
C VAL A 190 -3.07 4.65 2.72
N ILE A 191 -1.76 4.69 2.48
CA ILE A 191 -0.74 4.67 3.54
C ILE A 191 -0.35 6.10 3.88
N PHE A 192 -0.35 6.43 5.18
CA PHE A 192 -0.03 7.75 5.72
C PHE A 192 1.40 7.83 6.30
N GLY A 193 2.18 6.77 6.16
CA GLY A 193 3.53 6.67 6.69
C GLY A 193 3.65 5.66 7.83
N ARG A 194 4.82 5.62 8.46
CA ARG A 194 5.12 4.68 9.55
C ARG A 194 4.38 5.04 10.83
N SER A 195 3.82 4.03 11.49
CA SER A 195 3.19 4.17 12.81
C SER A 195 4.21 4.01 13.95
N ASP A 196 5.27 3.26 13.74
CA ASP A 196 6.36 3.03 14.70
C ASP A 196 7.34 4.21 14.80
N ALA A 197 7.43 5.06 13.79
CA ALA A 197 8.24 6.28 13.76
C ALA A 197 7.42 7.56 13.97
N THR A 198 6.28 7.46 14.63
CA THR A 198 5.34 8.57 14.80
C THR A 198 5.84 9.55 15.87
N ILE A 199 5.95 10.83 15.50
CA ILE A 199 6.18 11.93 16.45
C ILE A 199 4.82 12.40 16.97
N ASN A 200 4.62 12.26 18.28
CA ASN A 200 3.43 12.81 18.95
C ASN A 200 3.68 14.27 19.31
N ARG A 201 3.07 15.20 18.57
CA ARG A 201 3.16 16.64 18.85
C ARG A 201 1.78 17.16 19.27
N HIS A 202 1.62 17.44 20.58
CA HIS A 202 0.39 18.00 21.16
C HIS A 202 -0.89 17.18 20.86
N GLY A 203 -0.78 15.85 20.88
CA GLY A 203 -1.92 14.96 20.59
C GLY A 203 -2.18 14.69 19.12
N LEU A 204 -1.45 15.33 18.21
CA LEU A 204 -1.48 15.01 16.79
C LEU A 204 -0.35 14.04 16.45
N ARG A 205 -0.70 12.89 15.93
CA ARG A 205 0.26 11.88 15.44
C ARG A 205 0.66 12.24 14.01
N MET A 206 1.94 12.47 13.78
CA MET A 206 2.50 12.74 12.45
C MET A 206 3.55 11.68 12.14
N GLY A 207 3.42 11.04 10.97
CA GLY A 207 4.45 10.17 10.43
C GLY A 207 5.70 10.97 10.04
N THR A 208 6.85 10.32 10.04
CA THR A 208 8.15 10.91 9.66
C THR A 208 8.45 10.80 8.16
N SER A 209 7.46 10.53 7.32
CA SER A 209 7.64 10.45 5.85
C SER A 209 7.61 11.81 5.17
#